data_83590a7704da121c725cce35bea37a1e
#
_entry.id   83590a7704da121c725cce35bea37a1e
#
_cell.length_a   1.000
_cell.length_b   1.000
_cell.length_c   1.000
_cell.angle_alpha   90.00
_cell.angle_beta   90.00
_cell.angle_gamma   90.00
#
_symmetry.space_group_name_H-M   'P 1'
#
loop_
_entity.id
_entity.type
_entity.pdbx_description
1 polymer ?
#
loop_
_entity_poly.entity_id
_entity_poly.type
_entity_poly.pdbx_seq_one_letter_code
_entity_poly.pdbx_strand_id
1 'polypeptide(L)'
;SKYNEMREDNHTEDEWLNGKPSAKLMKLLNRYQMMVENGRKPSLWFRLQWAFSLGTKILTSLNRKATDVINSLESAYYFSRKTELEQELESIASALQSIDIQKSMKELRSSSLQLLKDKIAKRYNTGQRKKFTIKDIKPRTEEFLKEYPVVLSTTYSAKSCISKDMVFDYVIMDEASQVDIKTGALALSCATNAVIVGDDKQLPNVVSREEELALKAIQTTYQVDDRYNAVTHSFLQSCIEIFRDAPVTLLREHYRCHPKIIEFCNQRFYNGELIAMTTEEGEKDVLQVIRTVPGNHARGHFNQREIDVITQEVLPECAESESIGIITPYRAQAEAINKTVGKDIASTVHKYQGRECDTIIMSMVDNSPTEFSDDANLLNVAISRAKTKLCLVTNGNEMPEDSNLSQLISYIQYNNFEVKSSKLHSVFDLLYQQYTAERLAYEATHPAVSEHLSENLIYDILLKAIAELGL
;
A
#
# COMPACT_ATOMS: atom_id res chain seq x y z
N SER A 1 13.74 -17.84 11.96
CA SER A 1 14.01 -16.74 11.04
C SER A 1 15.30 -17.01 10.27
N LYS A 2 15.53 -16.34 9.15
CA LYS A 2 16.71 -16.53 8.25
C LYS A 2 18.06 -16.60 8.96
N TYR A 3 18.25 -15.84 10.05
CA TYR A 3 19.47 -15.92 10.85
C TYR A 3 19.70 -17.27 11.52
N ASN A 4 18.64 -17.91 12.02
CA ASN A 4 18.76 -19.22 12.67
C ASN A 4 18.98 -20.33 11.63
N GLU A 5 18.36 -20.26 10.46
CA GLU A 5 18.58 -21.17 9.33
C GLU A 5 20.02 -21.08 8.83
N MET A 6 20.56 -19.87 8.67
CA MET A 6 21.94 -19.65 8.22
C MET A 6 22.99 -20.07 9.25
N ARG A 7 22.65 -20.12 10.56
CA ARG A 7 23.57 -20.52 11.62
C ARG A 7 23.77 -22.03 11.69
N GLU A 8 22.76 -22.81 11.29
CA GLU A 8 22.87 -24.29 11.31
C GLU A 8 23.72 -24.81 10.13
N ASP A 9 23.81 -24.06 9.02
CA ASP A 9 24.50 -24.51 7.80
C ASP A 9 25.94 -24.02 7.63
N ASN A 10 26.44 -23.02 8.38
CA ASN A 10 27.74 -22.40 8.09
C ASN A 10 28.58 -22.05 9.34
N HIS A 11 29.61 -22.84 9.60
CA HIS A 11 30.82 -22.35 10.23
C HIS A 11 31.55 -21.41 9.25
N THR A 12 31.27 -20.11 9.30
CA THR A 12 31.90 -19.15 8.39
C THR A 12 33.31 -18.80 8.88
N GLU A 13 34.30 -18.99 8.00
CA GLU A 13 35.71 -18.60 8.20
C GLU A 13 35.89 -17.07 8.42
N ASP A 14 34.84 -16.28 8.26
CA ASP A 14 34.87 -14.80 8.30
C ASP A 14 34.20 -14.20 9.55
N GLU A 15 34.30 -14.85 10.71
CA GLU A 15 33.79 -14.31 11.99
C GLU A 15 34.29 -12.89 12.32
N TRP A 16 35.44 -12.47 11.75
CA TRP A 16 35.98 -11.11 11.89
C TRP A 16 35.09 -10.02 11.28
N LEU A 17 34.17 -10.37 10.40
CA LEU A 17 33.16 -9.47 9.84
C LEU A 17 32.02 -9.20 10.84
N ASN A 18 31.82 -10.11 11.79
CA ASN A 18 30.82 -9.94 12.84
C ASN A 18 31.17 -8.71 13.69
N GLY A 19 30.18 -7.84 13.89
CA GLY A 19 30.38 -6.56 14.59
C GLY A 19 30.90 -5.42 13.69
N LYS A 20 31.06 -5.62 12.39
CA LYS A 20 31.22 -4.50 11.45
C LYS A 20 29.85 -3.84 11.18
N PRO A 21 29.81 -2.51 10.90
CA PRO A 21 28.55 -1.82 10.68
C PRO A 21 27.69 -2.50 9.58
N SER A 22 26.48 -2.89 9.93
CA SER A 22 25.59 -3.64 9.04
C SER A 22 25.34 -2.90 7.72
N ALA A 23 25.18 -1.58 7.76
CA ALA A 23 25.02 -0.74 6.54
C ALA A 23 26.22 -0.83 5.58
N LYS A 24 27.45 -0.99 6.10
CA LYS A 24 28.64 -1.17 5.25
C LYS A 24 28.67 -2.57 4.64
N LEU A 25 28.30 -3.59 5.42
CA LEU A 25 28.22 -4.97 4.94
C LEU A 25 27.18 -5.11 3.84
N MET A 26 26.00 -4.56 4.02
CA MET A 26 24.93 -4.55 3.00
C MET A 26 25.38 -3.83 1.73
N LYS A 27 26.04 -2.67 1.86
CA LYS A 27 26.54 -1.93 0.70
C LYS A 27 27.61 -2.71 -0.08
N LEU A 28 28.47 -3.45 0.61
CA LEU A 28 29.46 -4.31 -0.02
C LEU A 28 28.77 -5.49 -0.70
N LEU A 29 27.86 -6.15 -0.02
CA LEU A 29 27.10 -7.30 -0.52
C LEU A 29 26.40 -6.96 -1.84
N ASN A 30 25.57 -5.92 -1.84
CA ASN A 30 24.84 -5.49 -3.04
C ASN A 30 25.78 -5.18 -4.22
N ARG A 31 26.86 -4.44 -3.98
CA ARG A 31 27.83 -4.13 -5.03
C ARG A 31 28.57 -5.38 -5.55
N TYR A 32 28.86 -6.31 -4.64
CA TYR A 32 29.54 -7.55 -5.01
C TYR A 32 28.62 -8.47 -5.81
N GLN A 33 27.36 -8.62 -5.40
CA GLN A 33 26.33 -9.39 -6.12
C GLN A 33 26.13 -8.83 -7.54
N MET A 34 25.92 -7.54 -7.68
CA MET A 34 25.80 -6.89 -9.01
C MET A 34 27.03 -7.11 -9.91
N MET A 35 28.23 -7.17 -9.32
CA MET A 35 29.45 -7.45 -10.10
C MET A 35 29.48 -8.92 -10.58
N VAL A 36 29.11 -9.85 -9.71
CA VAL A 36 29.06 -11.30 -10.02
C VAL A 36 28.00 -11.59 -11.09
N GLU A 37 26.83 -11.03 -10.98
CA GLU A 37 25.73 -11.16 -11.95
C GLU A 37 26.14 -10.65 -13.34
N ASN A 38 26.91 -9.55 -13.39
CA ASN A 38 27.46 -9.00 -14.62
C ASN A 38 28.74 -9.71 -15.10
N GLY A 39 29.12 -10.85 -14.52
CA GLY A 39 30.32 -11.61 -14.89
C GLY A 39 31.64 -10.90 -14.60
N ARG A 40 31.65 -9.85 -13.79
CA ARG A 40 32.81 -9.03 -13.48
C ARG A 40 33.53 -9.49 -12.21
N LYS A 41 34.85 -9.52 -12.21
CA LYS A 41 35.65 -9.76 -10.99
C LYS A 41 35.94 -8.44 -10.26
N PRO A 42 36.06 -8.45 -8.91
CA PRO A 42 36.40 -7.27 -8.12
C PRO A 42 37.73 -6.66 -8.55
N SER A 43 37.74 -5.40 -8.99
CA SER A 43 38.93 -4.67 -9.40
C SER A 43 39.82 -4.39 -8.15
N LEU A 44 41.12 -4.08 -8.43
CA LEU A 44 42.05 -3.73 -7.34
C LEU A 44 41.54 -2.52 -6.54
N TRP A 45 40.98 -1.52 -7.22
CA TRP A 45 40.41 -0.32 -6.59
C TRP A 45 39.21 -0.67 -5.68
N PHE A 46 38.34 -1.53 -6.14
CA PHE A 46 37.21 -2.02 -5.35
C PHE A 46 37.69 -2.70 -4.05
N ARG A 47 38.71 -3.57 -4.15
CA ARG A 47 39.29 -4.27 -3.02
C ARG A 47 39.93 -3.33 -2.02
N LEU A 48 40.71 -2.35 -2.50
CA LEU A 48 41.37 -1.33 -1.65
C LEU A 48 40.34 -0.45 -0.92
N GLN A 49 39.29 -0.03 -1.61
CA GLN A 49 38.20 0.76 -1.01
C GLN A 49 37.55 0.03 0.18
N TRP A 50 37.28 -1.27 0.03
CA TRP A 50 36.67 -2.05 1.09
C TRP A 50 37.66 -2.47 2.17
N ALA A 51 38.91 -2.66 1.85
CA ALA A 51 39.98 -2.86 2.83
C ALA A 51 40.13 -1.64 3.76
N PHE A 52 40.01 -0.44 3.23
CA PHE A 52 40.00 0.78 4.01
C PHE A 52 38.75 0.91 4.90
N SER A 53 37.61 0.47 4.40
CA SER A 53 36.32 0.62 5.09
C SER A 53 36.04 -0.45 6.17
N LEU A 54 36.43 -1.71 5.93
CA LEU A 54 36.12 -2.86 6.78
C LEU A 54 37.37 -3.50 7.41
N GLY A 55 38.55 -3.22 6.87
CA GLY A 55 39.83 -3.77 7.30
C GLY A 55 40.48 -4.65 6.23
N THR A 56 41.80 -4.83 6.34
CA THR A 56 42.62 -5.51 5.30
C THR A 56 42.29 -6.99 5.08
N LYS A 57 41.68 -7.65 6.09
CA LYS A 57 41.25 -9.07 5.97
C LYS A 57 40.20 -9.30 4.88
N ILE A 58 39.47 -8.25 4.44
CA ILE A 58 38.50 -8.37 3.33
C ILE A 58 39.20 -8.73 2.00
N LEU A 59 40.47 -8.40 1.85
CA LEU A 59 41.25 -8.73 0.63
C LEU A 59 41.37 -10.25 0.43
N THR A 60 41.55 -10.99 1.50
CA THR A 60 41.60 -12.46 1.47
C THR A 60 40.22 -13.07 1.25
N SER A 61 39.21 -12.55 1.93
CA SER A 61 37.83 -13.02 1.78
C SER A 61 37.32 -12.87 0.34
N LEU A 62 37.57 -11.72 -0.32
CA LEU A 62 37.17 -11.46 -1.71
C LEU A 62 37.94 -12.28 -2.76
N ASN A 63 38.90 -13.10 -2.38
CA ASN A 63 39.61 -14.01 -3.29
C ASN A 63 38.98 -15.41 -3.40
N ARG A 64 37.98 -15.71 -2.58
CA ARG A 64 37.26 -17.00 -2.56
C ARG A 64 36.23 -17.11 -3.69
N LYS A 65 35.52 -18.23 -3.76
CA LYS A 65 34.42 -18.41 -4.69
C LYS A 65 33.33 -17.37 -4.39
N ALA A 66 32.69 -16.88 -5.43
CA ALA A 66 31.68 -15.81 -5.29
C ALA A 66 30.52 -16.19 -4.34
N THR A 67 30.06 -17.42 -4.41
CA THR A 67 29.02 -17.97 -3.51
C THR A 67 29.43 -17.91 -2.05
N ASP A 68 30.67 -18.29 -1.74
CA ASP A 68 31.17 -18.31 -0.35
C ASP A 68 31.32 -16.90 0.20
N VAL A 69 31.74 -15.95 -0.64
CA VAL A 69 31.83 -14.53 -0.27
C VAL A 69 30.47 -13.95 0.01
N ILE A 70 29.48 -14.23 -0.86
CA ILE A 70 28.11 -13.75 -0.68
C ILE A 70 27.53 -14.31 0.62
N ASN A 71 27.60 -15.60 0.83
CA ASN A 71 27.09 -16.25 2.05
C ASN A 71 27.76 -15.70 3.32
N SER A 72 29.08 -15.49 3.30
CA SER A 72 29.81 -14.89 4.43
C SER A 72 29.37 -13.44 4.72
N LEU A 73 29.18 -12.63 3.68
CA LEU A 73 28.72 -11.24 3.82
C LEU A 73 27.26 -11.17 4.30
N GLU A 74 26.39 -12.04 3.80
CA GLU A 74 24.99 -12.13 4.25
C GLU A 74 24.91 -12.55 5.73
N SER A 75 25.62 -13.62 6.10
CA SER A 75 25.68 -14.07 7.50
C SER A 75 26.20 -12.99 8.43
N ALA A 76 27.29 -12.32 8.06
CA ALA A 76 27.86 -11.24 8.85
C ALA A 76 26.92 -10.02 8.94
N TYR A 77 26.20 -9.70 7.85
CA TYR A 77 25.21 -8.64 7.85
C TYR A 77 24.08 -8.93 8.86
N TYR A 78 23.47 -10.11 8.79
CA TYR A 78 22.38 -10.46 9.70
C TYR A 78 22.82 -10.52 11.15
N PHE A 79 24.05 -11.02 11.42
CA PHE A 79 24.62 -11.02 12.75
C PHE A 79 24.81 -9.60 13.27
N SER A 80 25.46 -8.74 12.51
CA SER A 80 25.73 -7.35 12.90
C SER A 80 24.44 -6.55 13.07
N ARG A 81 23.48 -6.72 12.15
CA ARG A 81 22.19 -6.03 12.23
C ARG A 81 21.37 -6.47 13.44
N LYS A 82 21.37 -7.75 13.74
CA LYS A 82 20.73 -8.26 14.96
C LYS A 82 21.35 -7.65 16.22
N THR A 83 22.68 -7.63 16.32
CA THR A 83 23.38 -7.05 17.44
C THR A 83 23.11 -5.54 17.59
N GLU A 84 23.10 -4.80 16.49
CA GLU A 84 22.75 -3.37 16.49
C GLU A 84 21.32 -3.14 17.00
N LEU A 85 20.36 -3.94 16.53
CA LEU A 85 18.96 -3.85 16.97
C LEU A 85 18.78 -4.24 18.45
N GLU A 86 19.48 -5.26 18.91
CA GLU A 86 19.45 -5.67 20.32
C GLU A 86 20.01 -4.57 21.23
N GLN A 87 21.11 -3.91 20.83
CA GLN A 87 21.69 -2.78 21.56
C GLN A 87 20.76 -1.55 21.57
N GLU A 88 20.13 -1.25 20.44
CA GLU A 88 19.16 -0.18 20.33
C GLU A 88 17.94 -0.45 21.22
N LEU A 89 17.43 -1.69 21.20
CA LEU A 89 16.31 -2.12 22.04
C LEU A 89 16.64 -2.02 23.53
N GLU A 90 17.83 -2.45 23.93
CA GLU A 90 18.28 -2.35 25.32
C GLU A 90 18.44 -0.89 25.76
N SER A 91 18.95 -0.03 24.89
CA SER A 91 19.05 1.41 25.13
C SER A 91 17.70 2.06 25.35
N ILE A 92 16.74 1.74 24.47
CA ILE A 92 15.35 2.21 24.53
C ILE A 92 14.67 1.67 25.79
N ALA A 93 14.81 0.36 26.06
CA ALA A 93 14.24 -0.26 27.25
C ALA A 93 14.75 0.38 28.54
N SER A 94 16.07 0.67 28.62
CA SER A 94 16.69 1.36 29.75
C SER A 94 16.15 2.78 29.90
N ALA A 95 16.00 3.52 28.83
CA ALA A 95 15.41 4.85 28.85
C ALA A 95 13.94 4.82 29.31
N LEU A 96 13.17 3.83 28.90
CA LEU A 96 11.76 3.64 29.27
C LEU A 96 11.57 3.17 30.71
N GLN A 97 12.50 2.40 31.27
CA GLN A 97 12.45 1.97 32.70
C GLN A 97 12.40 3.13 33.70
N SER A 98 12.95 4.29 33.34
CA SER A 98 12.90 5.49 34.17
C SER A 98 11.54 6.19 34.18
N ILE A 99 10.64 5.83 33.24
CA ILE A 99 9.34 6.47 33.04
C ILE A 99 8.28 5.38 32.99
N ASP A 100 7.39 5.34 33.97
CA ASP A 100 6.21 4.51 33.91
C ASP A 100 5.19 5.15 32.93
N ILE A 101 5.38 4.85 31.63
CA ILE A 101 4.55 5.39 30.55
C ILE A 101 3.09 5.00 30.74
N GLN A 102 2.81 3.74 31.12
CA GLN A 102 1.44 3.28 31.29
C GLN A 102 0.74 4.03 32.42
N LYS A 103 1.43 4.25 33.54
CA LYS A 103 0.90 5.03 34.63
C LYS A 103 0.68 6.48 34.23
N SER A 104 1.67 7.11 33.60
CA SER A 104 1.59 8.50 33.13
C SER A 104 0.46 8.72 32.12
N MET A 105 0.29 7.80 31.18
CA MET A 105 -0.82 7.85 30.21
C MET A 105 -2.19 7.66 30.87
N LYS A 106 -2.30 6.76 31.87
CA LYS A 106 -3.53 6.56 32.64
C LYS A 106 -3.88 7.82 33.44
N GLU A 107 -2.90 8.44 34.06
CA GLU A 107 -3.09 9.69 34.81
C GLU A 107 -3.47 10.86 33.89
N LEU A 108 -2.79 11.00 32.74
CA LEU A 108 -3.14 12.00 31.72
C LEU A 108 -4.57 11.83 31.24
N ARG A 109 -4.97 10.60 30.88
CA ARG A 109 -6.32 10.29 30.41
C ARG A 109 -7.36 10.59 31.48
N SER A 110 -7.10 10.19 32.72
CA SER A 110 -8.01 10.43 33.86
C SER A 110 -8.18 11.92 34.12
N SER A 111 -7.07 12.67 34.21
CA SER A 111 -7.08 14.11 34.46
C SER A 111 -7.74 14.89 33.32
N SER A 112 -7.45 14.51 32.08
CA SER A 112 -8.09 15.12 30.89
C SER A 112 -9.60 14.87 30.87
N LEU A 113 -10.03 13.67 31.18
CA LEU A 113 -11.47 13.32 31.28
C LEU A 113 -12.16 14.09 32.41
N GLN A 114 -11.50 14.21 33.57
CA GLN A 114 -12.05 14.99 34.68
C GLN A 114 -12.19 16.46 34.31
N LEU A 115 -11.14 17.07 33.71
CA LEU A 115 -11.17 18.44 33.23
C LEU A 115 -12.31 18.67 32.21
N LEU A 116 -12.49 17.73 31.30
CA LEU A 116 -13.58 17.77 30.31
C LEU A 116 -14.95 17.73 31.02
N LYS A 117 -15.17 16.80 31.94
CA LYS A 117 -16.40 16.70 32.75
C LYS A 117 -16.70 17.99 33.51
N ASP A 118 -15.69 18.58 34.15
CA ASP A 118 -15.84 19.81 34.90
C ASP A 118 -16.19 21.00 33.99
N LYS A 119 -15.58 21.11 32.80
CA LYS A 119 -15.91 22.12 31.82
C LYS A 119 -17.33 21.95 31.27
N ILE A 120 -17.73 20.71 30.97
CA ILE A 120 -19.09 20.41 30.49
C ILE A 120 -20.12 20.72 31.59
N ALA A 121 -19.88 20.31 32.85
CA ALA A 121 -20.73 20.60 33.95
C ALA A 121 -20.91 22.11 34.17
N LYS A 122 -19.80 22.86 34.20
CA LYS A 122 -19.87 24.35 34.34
C LYS A 122 -20.66 24.98 33.20
N ARG A 123 -20.57 24.47 31.97
CA ARG A 123 -21.25 25.04 30.80
C ARG A 123 -22.75 24.72 30.79
N TYR A 124 -23.13 23.51 31.21
CA TYR A 124 -24.48 22.97 31.01
C TYR A 124 -25.29 22.74 32.31
N ASN A 125 -24.74 23.05 33.48
CA ASN A 125 -25.42 22.83 34.79
C ASN A 125 -26.46 23.90 35.13
N THR A 126 -26.66 24.91 34.30
CA THR A 126 -27.45 26.12 34.67
C THR A 126 -28.82 26.19 34.07
N GLY A 127 -29.45 25.10 33.59
CA GLY A 127 -30.82 25.19 33.14
C GLY A 127 -31.23 24.37 31.94
N GLN A 128 -32.38 24.65 31.38
CA GLN A 128 -32.91 23.99 30.19
C GLN A 128 -32.10 24.37 28.97
N ARG A 129 -31.58 23.37 28.24
CA ARG A 129 -30.91 23.57 26.97
C ARG A 129 -31.87 24.17 25.96
N LYS A 130 -31.39 25.12 25.19
CA LYS A 130 -32.15 25.67 24.07
C LYS A 130 -32.34 24.60 22.99
N LYS A 131 -33.58 24.46 22.53
CA LYS A 131 -33.90 23.57 21.41
C LYS A 131 -33.95 24.36 20.12
N PHE A 132 -33.41 23.78 19.05
CA PHE A 132 -33.41 24.37 17.72
C PHE A 132 -34.02 23.38 16.73
N THR A 133 -34.78 23.91 15.80
CA THR A 133 -35.23 23.20 14.60
C THR A 133 -34.33 23.60 13.44
N ILE A 134 -34.36 22.86 12.33
CA ILE A 134 -33.58 23.19 11.11
C ILE A 134 -33.88 24.62 10.64
N LYS A 135 -35.12 25.10 10.80
CA LYS A 135 -35.54 26.46 10.41
C LYS A 135 -34.93 27.55 11.30
N ASP A 136 -34.55 27.21 12.53
CA ASP A 136 -33.96 28.16 13.47
C ASP A 136 -32.46 28.37 13.27
N ILE A 137 -31.75 27.45 12.61
CA ILE A 137 -30.29 27.48 12.55
C ILE A 137 -29.77 28.75 11.88
N LYS A 138 -30.28 29.07 10.68
CA LYS A 138 -29.81 30.25 9.94
C LYS A 138 -30.18 31.59 10.61
N PRO A 139 -31.43 31.85 11.03
CA PRO A 139 -31.78 33.12 11.66
C PRO A 139 -31.21 33.26 13.09
N ARG A 140 -30.88 32.16 13.75
CA ARG A 140 -30.35 32.16 15.14
C ARG A 140 -28.96 31.49 15.20
N THR A 141 -28.14 31.66 14.17
CA THR A 141 -26.83 30.99 14.04
C THR A 141 -25.93 31.26 15.25
N GLU A 142 -25.84 32.46 15.76
CA GLU A 142 -25.00 32.81 16.91
C GLU A 142 -25.43 32.04 18.17
N GLU A 143 -26.72 31.98 18.46
CA GLU A 143 -27.25 31.22 19.61
C GLU A 143 -27.06 29.74 19.42
N PHE A 144 -27.26 29.25 18.18
CA PHE A 144 -27.04 27.85 17.83
C PHE A 144 -25.59 27.45 18.05
N LEU A 145 -24.60 28.22 17.55
CA LEU A 145 -23.18 27.94 17.70
C LEU A 145 -22.69 28.05 19.15
N LYS A 146 -23.30 28.92 19.95
CA LYS A 146 -23.04 28.93 21.41
C LYS A 146 -23.44 27.65 22.09
N GLU A 147 -24.51 27.01 21.65
CA GLU A 147 -24.98 25.74 22.21
C GLU A 147 -24.28 24.53 21.56
N TYR A 148 -24.08 24.57 20.24
CA TYR A 148 -23.46 23.52 19.42
C TYR A 148 -22.24 24.09 18.68
N PRO A 149 -21.08 24.18 19.33
CA PRO A 149 -19.88 24.80 18.76
C PRO A 149 -19.20 23.97 17.67
N VAL A 150 -19.56 22.67 17.55
CA VAL A 150 -19.05 21.77 16.53
C VAL A 150 -20.19 21.37 15.59
N VAL A 151 -20.00 21.68 14.29
CA VAL A 151 -20.97 21.35 13.24
C VAL A 151 -20.30 20.37 12.27
N LEU A 152 -20.92 19.22 12.05
CA LEU A 152 -20.49 18.24 11.06
C LEU A 152 -21.24 18.49 9.75
N SER A 153 -20.51 18.55 8.66
CA SER A 153 -21.04 18.81 7.33
C SER A 153 -20.18 18.18 6.24
N THR A 154 -20.71 18.07 5.04
CA THR A 154 -19.86 17.85 3.86
C THR A 154 -19.19 19.15 3.44
N THR A 155 -18.06 19.06 2.75
CA THR A 155 -17.33 20.23 2.21
C THR A 155 -18.24 21.14 1.39
N TYR A 156 -19.13 20.57 0.58
CA TYR A 156 -20.07 21.28 -0.26
C TYR A 156 -21.15 22.06 0.55
N SER A 157 -21.62 21.47 1.64
CA SER A 157 -22.72 22.03 2.44
C SER A 157 -22.25 22.96 3.58
N ALA A 158 -20.97 22.93 3.94
CA ALA A 158 -20.43 23.67 5.09
C ALA A 158 -20.83 25.15 5.09
N LYS A 159 -20.64 25.85 3.97
CA LYS A 159 -20.99 27.27 3.85
C LYS A 159 -22.49 27.56 3.97
N SER A 160 -23.33 26.62 3.60
CA SER A 160 -24.79 26.77 3.63
C SER A 160 -25.43 26.37 4.96
N CYS A 161 -24.67 25.79 5.88
CA CYS A 161 -25.19 25.34 7.21
C CYS A 161 -25.55 26.50 8.13
N ILE A 162 -24.89 27.66 7.99
CA ILE A 162 -25.03 28.80 8.88
C ILE A 162 -25.45 30.05 8.09
N SER A 163 -25.71 31.18 8.81
CA SER A 163 -25.97 32.49 8.19
C SER A 163 -24.82 32.93 7.31
N LYS A 164 -25.10 33.68 6.25
CA LYS A 164 -24.10 34.21 5.31
C LYS A 164 -23.07 35.15 5.96
N ASP A 165 -23.48 35.85 7.01
CA ASP A 165 -22.67 36.82 7.72
C ASP A 165 -21.80 36.21 8.82
N MET A 166 -21.93 34.89 9.05
CA MET A 166 -21.16 34.17 10.05
C MET A 166 -20.06 33.35 9.41
N VAL A 167 -18.93 33.26 10.13
CA VAL A 167 -17.81 32.37 9.82
C VAL A 167 -17.46 31.56 11.06
N PHE A 168 -16.98 30.35 10.86
CA PHE A 168 -16.44 29.52 11.92
C PHE A 168 -15.05 30.02 12.35
N ASP A 169 -14.65 29.73 13.58
CA ASP A 169 -13.26 29.94 13.99
C ASP A 169 -12.31 29.01 13.25
N TYR A 170 -12.74 27.76 13.06
CA TYR A 170 -11.96 26.70 12.40
C TYR A 170 -12.83 25.87 11.45
N VAL A 171 -12.26 25.51 10.30
CA VAL A 171 -12.69 24.37 9.50
C VAL A 171 -11.65 23.28 9.62
N ILE A 172 -12.10 22.06 9.95
CA ILE A 172 -11.27 20.86 9.94
C ILE A 172 -11.78 20.01 8.79
N MET A 173 -10.94 19.81 7.78
CA MET A 173 -11.27 19.04 6.59
C MET A 173 -10.50 17.73 6.63
N ASP A 174 -11.22 16.62 6.73
CA ASP A 174 -10.64 15.28 6.68
C ASP A 174 -10.72 14.71 5.25
N GLU A 175 -9.84 13.78 4.93
CA GLU A 175 -9.71 13.15 3.60
C GLU A 175 -9.54 14.21 2.47
N ALA A 176 -8.76 15.24 2.72
CA ALA A 176 -8.60 16.37 1.79
C ALA A 176 -7.91 16.00 0.46
N SER A 177 -7.25 14.85 0.39
CA SER A 177 -6.74 14.26 -0.86
C SER A 177 -7.85 13.89 -1.84
N GLN A 178 -9.06 13.58 -1.35
CA GLN A 178 -10.23 13.24 -2.17
C GLN A 178 -11.10 14.46 -2.52
N VAL A 179 -10.77 15.63 -2.00
CA VAL A 179 -11.54 16.86 -2.24
C VAL A 179 -11.00 17.58 -3.46
N ASP A 180 -11.88 17.98 -4.36
CA ASP A 180 -11.53 18.84 -5.49
C ASP A 180 -11.28 20.28 -5.03
N ILE A 181 -10.48 21.03 -5.78
CA ILE A 181 -10.07 22.40 -5.42
C ILE A 181 -11.28 23.34 -5.26
N LYS A 182 -12.33 23.20 -6.07
CA LYS A 182 -13.52 24.07 -6.02
C LYS A 182 -14.26 23.93 -4.70
N THR A 183 -14.56 22.69 -4.31
CA THR A 183 -15.27 22.39 -3.05
C THR A 183 -14.41 22.65 -1.83
N GLY A 184 -13.11 22.39 -1.92
CA GLY A 184 -12.16 22.76 -0.86
C GLY A 184 -12.10 24.25 -0.61
N ALA A 185 -11.99 25.07 -1.68
CA ALA A 185 -12.01 26.52 -1.58
C ALA A 185 -13.34 27.05 -1.00
N LEU A 186 -14.46 26.44 -1.40
CA LEU A 186 -15.77 26.79 -0.82
C LEU A 186 -15.80 26.54 0.68
N ALA A 187 -15.29 25.40 1.14
CA ALA A 187 -15.22 25.08 2.57
C ALA A 187 -14.28 26.02 3.33
N LEU A 188 -13.10 26.37 2.77
CA LEU A 188 -12.21 27.38 3.36
C LEU A 188 -12.89 28.72 3.57
N SER A 189 -13.78 29.12 2.66
CA SER A 189 -14.46 30.41 2.73
C SER A 189 -15.42 30.54 3.93
N CYS A 190 -15.67 29.45 4.69
CA CYS A 190 -16.58 29.49 5.82
C CYS A 190 -15.89 29.60 7.19
N ALA A 191 -14.55 29.69 7.23
CA ALA A 191 -13.80 29.77 8.50
C ALA A 191 -12.61 30.74 8.42
N THR A 192 -12.15 31.18 9.60
CA THR A 192 -10.99 32.06 9.74
C THR A 192 -9.68 31.27 9.71
N ASN A 193 -9.69 30.04 10.27
CA ASN A 193 -8.55 29.15 10.32
C ASN A 193 -8.92 27.80 9.72
N ALA A 194 -7.94 27.09 9.19
CA ALA A 194 -8.15 25.76 8.60
C ALA A 194 -7.14 24.73 9.10
N VAL A 195 -7.63 23.52 9.34
CA VAL A 195 -6.82 22.32 9.54
C VAL A 195 -7.17 21.36 8.41
N ILE A 196 -6.18 21.11 7.54
CA ILE A 196 -6.36 20.26 6.36
C ILE A 196 -5.70 18.92 6.68
N VAL A 197 -6.52 17.87 6.77
CA VAL A 197 -6.08 16.50 7.07
C VAL A 197 -6.28 15.65 5.83
N GLY A 198 -5.26 14.86 5.49
CA GLY A 198 -5.30 13.96 4.33
C GLY A 198 -3.97 13.28 4.11
N ASP A 199 -3.92 12.43 3.11
CA ASP A 199 -2.76 11.65 2.77
C ASP A 199 -2.49 11.72 1.26
N ASP A 200 -1.38 12.32 0.86
CA ASP A 200 -0.99 12.48 -0.54
C ASP A 200 -0.48 11.16 -1.18
N LYS A 201 -0.27 10.13 -0.37
CA LYS A 201 0.07 8.77 -0.79
C LYS A 201 -1.15 7.87 -0.95
N GLN A 202 -2.35 8.39 -0.70
CA GLN A 202 -3.61 7.72 -0.99
C GLN A 202 -4.26 8.30 -2.25
N LEU A 203 -5.37 7.67 -2.68
CA LEU A 203 -6.06 8.06 -3.91
C LEU A 203 -6.49 9.53 -3.88
N PRO A 204 -6.14 10.31 -4.90
CA PRO A 204 -6.66 11.67 -5.07
C PRO A 204 -8.12 11.66 -5.52
N ASN A 205 -8.73 12.84 -5.57
CA ASN A 205 -10.04 13.03 -6.21
C ASN A 205 -9.99 12.58 -7.67
N VAL A 206 -11.05 11.92 -8.12
CA VAL A 206 -11.17 11.46 -9.51
C VAL A 206 -11.81 12.57 -10.35
N VAL A 207 -11.13 12.97 -11.43
CA VAL A 207 -11.64 13.90 -12.44
C VAL A 207 -12.11 13.10 -13.64
N SER A 208 -13.38 13.24 -14.02
CA SER A 208 -13.89 12.59 -15.22
C SER A 208 -13.28 13.21 -16.49
N ARG A 209 -13.22 12.44 -17.58
CA ARG A 209 -12.66 12.94 -18.85
C ARG A 209 -13.38 14.18 -19.37
N GLU A 210 -14.68 14.28 -19.13
CA GLU A 210 -15.48 15.46 -19.53
C GLU A 210 -15.11 16.69 -18.68
N GLU A 211 -14.99 16.51 -17.36
CA GLU A 211 -14.52 17.56 -16.44
C GLU A 211 -13.09 18.00 -16.74
N GLU A 212 -12.22 17.06 -17.07
CA GLU A 212 -10.83 17.34 -17.42
C GLU A 212 -10.72 18.31 -18.60
N LEU A 213 -11.52 18.08 -19.66
CA LEU A 213 -11.55 18.96 -20.82
C LEU A 213 -12.04 20.38 -20.44
N ALA A 214 -13.09 20.46 -19.62
CA ALA A 214 -13.61 21.75 -19.14
C ALA A 214 -12.61 22.48 -18.26
N LEU A 215 -11.94 21.78 -17.34
CA LEU A 215 -10.95 22.36 -16.44
C LEU A 215 -9.70 22.84 -17.19
N LYS A 216 -9.21 22.09 -18.18
CA LYS A 216 -8.10 22.52 -19.06
C LYS A 216 -8.45 23.80 -19.85
N ALA A 217 -9.68 23.90 -20.35
CA ALA A 217 -10.16 25.10 -21.04
C ALA A 217 -10.19 26.31 -20.10
N ILE A 218 -10.68 26.16 -18.86
CA ILE A 218 -10.68 27.19 -17.83
C ILE A 218 -9.25 27.62 -17.49
N GLN A 219 -8.35 26.66 -17.23
CA GLN A 219 -6.96 26.93 -16.90
C GLN A 219 -6.27 27.75 -17.98
N THR A 220 -6.45 27.38 -19.25
CA THR A 220 -5.88 28.11 -20.38
C THR A 220 -6.49 29.49 -20.55
N THR A 221 -7.82 29.64 -20.45
CA THR A 221 -8.52 30.90 -20.68
C THR A 221 -8.19 31.91 -19.61
N TYR A 222 -8.09 31.50 -18.36
CA TYR A 222 -7.88 32.41 -17.22
C TYR A 222 -6.44 32.45 -16.73
N GLN A 223 -5.51 31.72 -17.40
CA GLN A 223 -4.10 31.62 -17.02
C GLN A 223 -3.93 31.24 -15.53
N VAL A 224 -4.70 30.26 -15.09
CA VAL A 224 -4.67 29.82 -13.69
C VAL A 224 -3.30 29.22 -13.38
N ASP A 225 -2.70 29.65 -12.27
CA ASP A 225 -1.41 29.12 -11.79
C ASP A 225 -1.48 27.60 -11.59
N ASP A 226 -0.41 26.88 -11.96
CA ASP A 226 -0.37 25.41 -11.93
C ASP A 226 -0.65 24.83 -10.55
N ARG A 227 -0.33 25.54 -9.46
CA ARG A 227 -0.65 25.15 -8.09
C ARG A 227 -2.16 25.02 -7.82
N TYR A 228 -3.00 25.61 -8.67
CA TYR A 228 -4.45 25.48 -8.63
C TYR A 228 -5.01 24.63 -9.76
N ASN A 229 -4.16 23.82 -10.41
CA ASN A 229 -4.59 22.96 -11.50
C ASN A 229 -5.47 21.81 -10.98
N ALA A 230 -6.77 21.96 -11.08
CA ALA A 230 -7.75 20.99 -10.60
C ALA A 230 -7.77 19.66 -11.37
N VAL A 231 -7.02 19.55 -12.48
CA VAL A 231 -6.85 18.27 -13.20
C VAL A 231 -5.77 17.42 -12.55
N THR A 232 -4.68 18.03 -12.10
CA THR A 232 -3.49 17.33 -11.61
C THR A 232 -3.35 17.35 -10.09
N HIS A 233 -4.04 18.26 -9.41
CA HIS A 233 -3.95 18.46 -7.97
C HIS A 233 -5.28 18.21 -7.27
N SER A 234 -5.23 17.45 -6.18
CA SER A 234 -6.28 17.47 -5.17
C SER A 234 -6.21 18.78 -4.36
N PHE A 235 -7.24 19.03 -3.57
CA PHE A 235 -7.23 20.18 -2.67
C PHE A 235 -6.06 20.14 -1.68
N LEU A 236 -5.73 18.96 -1.14
CA LEU A 236 -4.58 18.77 -0.25
C LEU A 236 -3.27 19.16 -0.93
N GLN A 237 -3.01 18.64 -2.13
CA GLN A 237 -1.78 18.92 -2.89
C GLN A 237 -1.65 20.41 -3.20
N SER A 238 -2.76 21.04 -3.64
CA SER A 238 -2.81 22.48 -3.85
C SER A 238 -2.49 23.27 -2.58
N CYS A 239 -3.04 22.87 -1.43
CA CYS A 239 -2.73 23.51 -0.15
C CYS A 239 -1.25 23.38 0.25
N ILE A 240 -0.65 22.19 0.07
CA ILE A 240 0.77 21.96 0.38
C ILE A 240 1.67 22.86 -0.46
N GLU A 241 1.35 23.03 -1.75
CA GLU A 241 2.16 23.86 -2.64
C GLU A 241 1.99 25.37 -2.40
N ILE A 242 0.81 25.79 -1.98
CA ILE A 242 0.50 27.22 -1.76
C ILE A 242 0.95 27.68 -0.38
N PHE A 243 0.66 26.89 0.66
CA PHE A 243 0.92 27.27 2.06
C PHE A 243 2.20 26.63 2.57
N ARG A 244 3.32 26.90 1.89
CA ARG A 244 4.64 26.29 2.20
C ARG A 244 5.15 26.58 3.62
N ASP A 245 4.73 27.67 4.22
CA ASP A 245 5.12 28.06 5.57
C ASP A 245 4.13 27.56 6.64
N ALA A 246 3.06 26.88 6.25
CA ALA A 246 2.13 26.30 7.21
C ALA A 246 2.77 25.09 7.93
N PRO A 247 2.51 24.93 9.24
CA PRO A 247 3.01 23.76 9.95
C PRO A 247 2.40 22.47 9.39
N VAL A 248 3.25 21.51 9.06
CA VAL A 248 2.87 20.18 8.60
C VAL A 248 3.26 19.16 9.64
N THR A 249 2.33 18.30 10.04
CA THR A 249 2.59 17.22 10.99
C THR A 249 2.21 15.89 10.36
N LEU A 250 3.18 15.00 10.22
CA LEU A 250 2.93 13.62 9.80
C LEU A 250 2.43 12.82 11.01
N LEU A 251 1.25 12.21 10.86
CA LEU A 251 0.70 11.25 11.82
C LEU A 251 1.34 9.89 11.55
N ARG A 252 2.33 9.52 12.36
CA ARG A 252 3.15 8.32 12.12
C ARG A 252 2.53 7.04 12.67
N GLU A 253 1.70 7.13 13.70
CA GLU A 253 1.17 5.96 14.40
C GLU A 253 0.07 5.29 13.59
N HIS A 254 0.28 4.02 13.26
CA HIS A 254 -0.67 3.20 12.51
C HIS A 254 -1.30 2.13 13.41
N TYR A 255 -2.63 2.15 13.57
CA TYR A 255 -3.37 1.33 14.52
C TYR A 255 -4.28 0.26 13.87
N ARG A 256 -4.20 0.08 12.54
CA ARG A 256 -5.16 -0.76 11.80
C ARG A 256 -4.58 -2.10 11.39
N CYS A 257 -3.57 -2.06 10.53
CA CYS A 257 -3.06 -3.25 9.87
C CYS A 257 -2.08 -4.01 10.74
N HIS A 258 -2.02 -5.32 10.54
CA HIS A 258 -0.92 -6.14 11.06
C HIS A 258 0.44 -5.54 10.64
N PRO A 259 1.47 -5.57 11.53
CA PRO A 259 2.76 -4.94 11.25
C PRO A 259 3.38 -5.35 9.92
N LYS A 260 3.31 -6.63 9.55
CA LYS A 260 3.86 -7.13 8.28
C LYS A 260 3.13 -6.64 7.03
N ILE A 261 1.84 -6.30 7.15
CA ILE A 261 1.08 -5.74 6.03
C ILE A 261 1.47 -4.29 5.81
N ILE A 262 1.44 -3.48 6.88
CA ILE A 262 1.71 -2.05 6.75
C ILE A 262 3.18 -1.75 6.47
N GLU A 263 4.10 -2.63 6.87
CA GLU A 263 5.53 -2.43 6.67
C GLU A 263 5.92 -2.33 5.18
N PHE A 264 5.24 -3.06 4.29
CA PHE A 264 5.43 -2.86 2.86
C PHE A 264 5.07 -1.43 2.44
N CYS A 265 3.90 -0.95 2.84
CA CYS A 265 3.48 0.42 2.55
C CYS A 265 4.44 1.44 3.18
N ASN A 266 4.88 1.19 4.41
CA ASN A 266 5.81 2.02 5.14
C ASN A 266 7.12 2.22 4.37
N GLN A 267 7.74 1.13 3.94
CA GLN A 267 9.00 1.18 3.20
C GLN A 267 8.83 1.77 1.79
N ARG A 268 7.75 1.42 1.10
CA ARG A 268 7.55 1.78 -0.29
C ARG A 268 7.04 3.20 -0.49
N PHE A 269 6.11 3.65 0.36
CA PHE A 269 5.36 4.89 0.15
C PHE A 269 5.63 5.96 1.23
N TYR A 270 6.05 5.57 2.44
CA TYR A 270 6.22 6.47 3.59
C TYR A 270 7.66 6.57 4.10
N ASN A 271 8.65 6.12 3.33
CA ASN A 271 10.09 6.23 3.66
C ASN A 271 10.47 5.59 5.01
N GLY A 272 9.72 4.63 5.51
CA GLY A 272 9.94 4.00 6.81
C GLY A 272 9.54 4.86 8.01
N GLU A 273 8.73 5.90 7.82
CA GLU A 273 8.37 6.84 8.88
C GLU A 273 7.17 6.40 9.72
N LEU A 274 6.38 5.43 9.26
CA LEU A 274 5.23 4.93 10.01
C LEU A 274 5.67 4.04 11.18
N ILE A 275 4.92 4.09 12.26
CA ILE A 275 5.11 3.28 13.46
C ILE A 275 3.87 2.39 13.60
N ALA A 276 4.03 1.09 13.38
CA ALA A 276 2.96 0.14 13.61
C ALA A 276 2.71 0.01 15.12
N MET A 277 1.50 0.38 15.56
CA MET A 277 1.05 0.28 16.95
C MET A 277 0.28 -1.01 17.23
N THR A 278 0.01 -1.80 16.19
CA THR A 278 -0.55 -3.14 16.26
C THR A 278 0.53 -4.14 16.65
N THR A 279 0.14 -5.21 17.33
CA THR A 279 1.04 -6.28 17.78
C THR A 279 0.93 -7.49 16.88
N GLU A 280 2.03 -8.23 16.77
CA GLU A 280 2.08 -9.53 16.11
C GLU A 280 1.86 -10.61 17.18
N GLU A 281 0.78 -11.40 17.07
CA GLU A 281 0.42 -12.44 18.04
C GLU A 281 0.79 -13.86 17.54
N GLY A 282 1.61 -13.92 16.49
CA GLY A 282 2.08 -15.19 15.91
C GLY A 282 1.13 -15.75 14.86
N GLU A 283 0.32 -14.89 14.24
CA GLU A 283 -0.56 -15.25 13.13
C GLU A 283 0.25 -15.83 11.97
N LYS A 284 -0.24 -16.94 11.46
CA LYS A 284 0.28 -17.57 10.24
C LYS A 284 -0.48 -17.02 9.04
N ASP A 285 0.18 -16.96 7.90
CA ASP A 285 -0.43 -16.60 6.61
C ASP A 285 -1.02 -15.18 6.55
N VAL A 286 -0.39 -14.24 7.25
CA VAL A 286 -0.76 -12.80 7.22
C VAL A 286 -0.71 -12.23 5.80
N LEU A 287 0.24 -12.70 5.00
CA LEU A 287 0.43 -12.33 3.60
C LEU A 287 0.42 -13.60 2.75
N GLN A 288 -0.29 -13.58 1.64
CA GLN A 288 -0.37 -14.72 0.73
C GLN A 288 -0.45 -14.23 -0.72
N VAL A 289 0.20 -14.94 -1.62
CA VAL A 289 0.06 -14.73 -3.07
C VAL A 289 -0.43 -16.03 -3.70
N ILE A 290 -1.46 -15.93 -4.53
CA ILE A 290 -1.90 -17.04 -5.37
C ILE A 290 -1.80 -16.60 -6.83
N ARG A 291 -0.95 -17.30 -7.58
CA ARG A 291 -0.78 -17.08 -9.02
C ARG A 291 -1.69 -18.00 -9.79
N THR A 292 -2.49 -17.44 -10.69
CA THR A 292 -3.23 -18.24 -11.66
C THR A 292 -2.26 -18.84 -12.70
N VAL A 293 -2.74 -19.76 -13.52
CA VAL A 293 -1.97 -20.30 -14.63
C VAL A 293 -1.52 -19.15 -15.55
N PRO A 294 -0.27 -19.16 -16.05
CA PRO A 294 0.20 -18.18 -17.02
C PRO A 294 -0.65 -18.20 -18.30
N GLY A 295 -0.89 -17.04 -18.86
CA GLY A 295 -1.63 -16.89 -20.11
C GLY A 295 -2.36 -15.56 -20.22
N ASN A 296 -3.08 -15.39 -21.32
CA ASN A 296 -3.89 -14.21 -21.60
C ASN A 296 -5.33 -14.44 -21.14
N HIS A 297 -5.61 -14.25 -19.85
CA HIS A 297 -6.90 -14.52 -19.21
C HIS A 297 -7.75 -13.26 -19.00
N ALA A 298 -7.14 -12.09 -19.00
CA ALA A 298 -7.86 -10.82 -18.84
C ALA A 298 -8.55 -10.43 -20.16
N ARG A 299 -9.81 -10.03 -20.07
CA ARG A 299 -10.60 -9.55 -21.20
C ARG A 299 -11.47 -8.36 -20.78
N GLY A 300 -11.21 -7.19 -21.33
CA GLY A 300 -12.04 -6.01 -21.07
C GLY A 300 -12.17 -5.67 -19.57
N HIS A 301 -11.10 -5.68 -18.81
CA HIS A 301 -11.09 -5.43 -17.35
C HIS A 301 -11.79 -6.52 -16.51
N PHE A 302 -11.78 -7.73 -17.01
CA PHE A 302 -12.40 -8.90 -16.40
C PHE A 302 -11.49 -10.12 -16.54
N ASN A 303 -11.34 -10.91 -15.48
CA ASN A 303 -10.52 -12.11 -15.47
C ASN A 303 -11.25 -13.24 -14.72
N GLN A 304 -11.89 -14.12 -15.49
CA GLN A 304 -12.66 -15.25 -14.92
C GLN A 304 -11.75 -16.18 -14.11
N ARG A 305 -10.48 -16.35 -14.52
CA ARG A 305 -9.56 -17.24 -13.84
C ARG A 305 -9.28 -16.80 -12.41
N GLU A 306 -9.10 -15.51 -12.17
CA GLU A 306 -8.95 -14.99 -10.82
C GLU A 306 -10.24 -15.16 -9.99
N ILE A 307 -11.42 -15.01 -10.61
CA ILE A 307 -12.70 -15.25 -9.93
C ILE A 307 -12.82 -16.70 -9.49
N ASP A 308 -12.48 -17.65 -10.37
CA ASP A 308 -12.52 -19.07 -10.07
C ASP A 308 -11.58 -19.41 -8.90
N VAL A 309 -10.35 -18.87 -8.91
CA VAL A 309 -9.38 -19.04 -7.83
C VAL A 309 -9.91 -18.46 -6.51
N ILE A 310 -10.43 -17.25 -6.54
CA ILE A 310 -11.00 -16.61 -5.35
C ILE A 310 -12.13 -17.45 -4.76
N THR A 311 -13.04 -17.94 -5.61
CA THR A 311 -14.24 -18.64 -5.16
C THR A 311 -13.99 -20.09 -4.76
N GLN A 312 -13.05 -20.76 -5.39
CA GLN A 312 -12.81 -22.19 -5.19
C GLN A 312 -11.61 -22.49 -4.29
N GLU A 313 -10.61 -21.61 -4.23
CA GLU A 313 -9.40 -21.83 -3.45
C GLU A 313 -9.27 -20.88 -2.25
N VAL A 314 -9.61 -19.57 -2.40
CA VAL A 314 -9.35 -18.57 -1.35
C VAL A 314 -10.49 -18.48 -0.34
N LEU A 315 -11.72 -18.23 -0.81
CA LEU A 315 -12.87 -18.04 0.08
C LEU A 315 -13.18 -19.25 0.98
N PRO A 316 -13.00 -20.51 0.53
CA PRO A 316 -13.20 -21.67 1.40
C PRO A 316 -12.19 -21.78 2.55
N GLU A 317 -11.00 -21.16 2.41
CA GLU A 317 -9.97 -21.14 3.47
C GLU A 317 -10.20 -20.04 4.51
N CYS A 318 -11.10 -19.09 4.25
CA CYS A 318 -11.42 -18.00 5.18
C CYS A 318 -12.38 -18.47 6.27
N ALA A 319 -12.15 -18.03 7.51
CA ALA A 319 -13.03 -18.37 8.63
C ALA A 319 -14.39 -17.65 8.52
N GLU A 320 -15.48 -18.32 8.89
CA GLU A 320 -16.84 -17.74 8.86
C GLU A 320 -17.02 -16.50 9.74
N SER A 321 -16.19 -16.35 10.76
CA SER A 321 -16.22 -15.23 11.70
C SER A 321 -15.47 -13.98 11.21
N GLU A 322 -14.67 -14.09 10.16
CA GLU A 322 -13.86 -12.99 9.64
C GLU A 322 -14.67 -12.07 8.72
N SER A 323 -14.42 -10.77 8.83
CA SER A 323 -14.91 -9.82 7.84
C SER A 323 -14.01 -9.90 6.59
N ILE A 324 -14.61 -10.28 5.45
CA ILE A 324 -13.90 -10.46 4.19
C ILE A 324 -14.29 -9.35 3.23
N GLY A 325 -13.29 -8.77 2.57
CA GLY A 325 -13.47 -7.84 1.48
C GLY A 325 -12.64 -8.22 0.26
N ILE A 326 -13.19 -8.02 -0.92
CA ILE A 326 -12.46 -8.25 -2.18
C ILE A 326 -12.28 -6.91 -2.88
N ILE A 327 -11.04 -6.59 -3.21
CA ILE A 327 -10.69 -5.32 -3.83
C ILE A 327 -10.09 -5.59 -5.21
N THR A 328 -10.54 -4.83 -6.20
CA THR A 328 -10.04 -4.92 -7.58
C THR A 328 -9.91 -3.53 -8.21
N PRO A 329 -9.01 -3.32 -9.17
CA PRO A 329 -8.95 -2.05 -9.90
C PRO A 329 -10.22 -1.75 -10.70
N TYR A 330 -10.91 -2.77 -11.20
CA TYR A 330 -11.95 -2.61 -12.21
C TYR A 330 -13.34 -2.98 -11.71
N ARG A 331 -14.32 -2.13 -12.10
CA ARG A 331 -15.72 -2.30 -11.74
C ARG A 331 -16.32 -3.60 -12.30
N ALA A 332 -15.98 -3.95 -13.55
CA ALA A 332 -16.49 -5.16 -14.19
C ALA A 332 -16.10 -6.43 -13.42
N GLN A 333 -14.85 -6.49 -12.90
CA GLN A 333 -14.39 -7.58 -12.07
C GLN A 333 -15.15 -7.66 -10.74
N ALA A 334 -15.33 -6.53 -10.07
CA ALA A 334 -16.07 -6.48 -8.79
C ALA A 334 -17.53 -6.97 -8.97
N GLU A 335 -18.20 -6.50 -10.00
CA GLU A 335 -19.59 -6.92 -10.30
C GLU A 335 -19.68 -8.43 -10.62
N ALA A 336 -18.71 -8.96 -11.37
CA ALA A 336 -18.67 -10.38 -11.70
C ALA A 336 -18.38 -11.24 -10.45
N ILE A 337 -17.45 -10.84 -9.59
CA ILE A 337 -17.20 -11.53 -8.32
C ILE A 337 -18.46 -11.55 -7.46
N ASN A 338 -19.11 -10.40 -7.25
CA ASN A 338 -20.32 -10.30 -6.45
C ASN A 338 -21.44 -11.18 -7.00
N LYS A 339 -21.59 -11.23 -8.33
CA LYS A 339 -22.57 -12.10 -8.98
C LYS A 339 -22.27 -13.58 -8.75
N THR A 340 -20.99 -13.98 -8.84
CA THR A 340 -20.58 -15.38 -8.67
C THR A 340 -20.70 -15.82 -7.21
N VAL A 341 -20.30 -14.97 -6.25
CA VAL A 341 -20.37 -15.25 -4.81
C VAL A 341 -21.80 -15.13 -4.26
N GLY A 342 -22.67 -14.37 -4.94
CA GLY A 342 -24.02 -14.07 -4.46
C GLY A 342 -24.09 -13.12 -3.27
N LYS A 343 -23.00 -12.38 -2.99
CA LYS A 343 -22.88 -11.39 -1.89
C LYS A 343 -22.16 -10.15 -2.40
N ASP A 344 -22.48 -8.99 -1.83
CA ASP A 344 -21.82 -7.71 -2.14
C ASP A 344 -20.57 -7.51 -1.26
N ILE A 345 -19.51 -8.27 -1.55
CA ILE A 345 -18.23 -8.24 -0.81
C ILE A 345 -17.08 -7.72 -1.65
N ALA A 346 -17.25 -7.58 -2.95
CA ALA A 346 -16.24 -7.06 -3.87
C ALA A 346 -16.54 -5.62 -4.29
N SER A 347 -15.51 -4.79 -4.38
CA SER A 347 -15.64 -3.39 -4.83
C SER A 347 -14.34 -2.89 -5.44
N THR A 348 -14.41 -1.76 -6.14
CA THR A 348 -13.19 -1.09 -6.59
C THR A 348 -12.46 -0.42 -5.44
N VAL A 349 -11.14 -0.24 -5.58
CA VAL A 349 -10.32 0.42 -4.56
C VAL A 349 -10.92 1.76 -4.12
N HIS A 350 -11.36 2.58 -5.06
CA HIS A 350 -12.00 3.88 -4.78
C HIS A 350 -13.24 3.77 -3.87
N LYS A 351 -14.09 2.78 -4.11
CA LYS A 351 -15.29 2.56 -3.29
C LYS A 351 -14.98 1.88 -1.95
N TYR A 352 -13.80 1.31 -1.83
CA TYR A 352 -13.34 0.66 -0.60
C TYR A 352 -12.65 1.63 0.35
N GLN A 353 -12.37 2.85 -0.11
CA GLN A 353 -11.77 3.89 0.72
C GLN A 353 -12.66 4.21 1.95
N GLY A 354 -12.07 4.33 3.13
CA GLY A 354 -12.79 4.45 4.40
C GLY A 354 -13.34 3.14 4.98
N ARG A 355 -13.31 2.03 4.24
CA ARG A 355 -13.73 0.69 4.73
C ARG A 355 -12.50 -0.12 5.11
N GLU A 356 -12.69 -1.16 5.91
CA GLU A 356 -11.64 -2.09 6.34
C GLU A 356 -12.24 -3.46 6.63
N CYS A 357 -11.48 -4.52 6.44
CA CYS A 357 -11.87 -5.90 6.77
C CYS A 357 -10.70 -6.64 7.42
N ASP A 358 -11.01 -7.71 8.12
CA ASP A 358 -9.99 -8.56 8.73
C ASP A 358 -9.14 -9.19 7.62
N THR A 359 -9.80 -9.75 6.60
CA THR A 359 -9.15 -10.30 5.42
C THR A 359 -9.50 -9.50 4.16
N ILE A 360 -8.49 -9.05 3.44
CA ILE A 360 -8.62 -8.45 2.11
C ILE A 360 -8.05 -9.40 1.06
N ILE A 361 -8.84 -9.65 0.02
CA ILE A 361 -8.42 -10.38 -1.17
C ILE A 361 -8.30 -9.36 -2.30
N MET A 362 -7.12 -9.24 -2.90
CA MET A 362 -6.87 -8.37 -4.04
C MET A 362 -6.91 -9.18 -5.33
N SER A 363 -7.76 -8.79 -6.29
CA SER A 363 -7.85 -9.36 -7.64
C SER A 363 -7.31 -8.35 -8.64
N MET A 364 -6.15 -8.63 -9.26
CA MET A 364 -5.42 -7.65 -10.08
C MET A 364 -5.87 -7.58 -11.51
N VAL A 365 -6.50 -8.65 -12.02
CA VAL A 365 -7.17 -8.75 -13.33
C VAL A 365 -6.21 -8.81 -14.51
N ASP A 366 -5.32 -7.83 -14.66
CA ASP A 366 -4.50 -7.61 -15.85
C ASP A 366 -3.50 -8.74 -16.11
N ASN A 367 -3.23 -9.04 -17.38
CA ASN A 367 -2.21 -10.02 -17.76
C ASN A 367 -0.78 -9.54 -17.52
N SER A 368 -0.60 -8.23 -17.43
CA SER A 368 0.63 -7.55 -17.01
C SER A 368 0.23 -6.26 -16.29
N PRO A 369 0.96 -5.82 -15.26
CA PRO A 369 0.68 -4.57 -14.59
C PRO A 369 0.59 -3.40 -15.58
N THR A 370 -0.47 -2.60 -15.45
CA THR A 370 -0.70 -1.39 -16.23
C THR A 370 -0.43 -0.16 -15.36
N GLU A 371 -0.25 1.02 -15.95
CA GLU A 371 -0.10 2.27 -15.22
C GLU A 371 -1.24 2.48 -14.20
N PHE A 372 -2.44 2.02 -14.51
CA PHE A 372 -3.60 2.13 -13.62
C PHE A 372 -3.61 1.07 -12.52
N SER A 373 -3.41 -0.22 -12.85
CA SER A 373 -3.48 -1.30 -11.85
C SER A 373 -2.24 -1.38 -10.97
N ASP A 374 -1.11 -0.80 -11.39
CA ASP A 374 0.14 -0.70 -10.65
C ASP A 374 0.36 0.68 -10.00
N ASP A 375 -0.67 1.55 -10.01
CA ASP A 375 -0.60 2.87 -9.40
C ASP A 375 -0.28 2.77 -7.90
N ALA A 376 0.71 3.54 -7.46
CA ALA A 376 1.23 3.50 -6.10
C ALA A 376 0.16 3.83 -5.04
N ASN A 377 -0.66 4.86 -5.31
CA ASN A 377 -1.70 5.30 -4.39
C ASN A 377 -2.84 4.28 -4.32
N LEU A 378 -3.17 3.66 -5.47
CA LEU A 378 -4.17 2.60 -5.55
C LEU A 378 -3.74 1.39 -4.72
N LEU A 379 -2.51 0.92 -4.89
CA LEU A 379 -1.99 -0.22 -4.15
C LEU A 379 -1.84 0.09 -2.65
N ASN A 380 -1.35 1.28 -2.29
CA ASN A 380 -1.26 1.71 -0.91
C ASN A 380 -2.62 1.67 -0.20
N VAL A 381 -3.66 2.22 -0.84
CA VAL A 381 -5.03 2.16 -0.31
C VAL A 381 -5.51 0.72 -0.19
N ALA A 382 -5.37 -0.10 -1.23
CA ALA A 382 -5.87 -1.47 -1.23
C ALA A 382 -5.25 -2.33 -0.13
N ILE A 383 -3.91 -2.26 0.01
CA ILE A 383 -3.15 -3.02 1.02
C ILE A 383 -3.53 -2.58 2.44
N SER A 384 -3.60 -1.27 2.67
CA SER A 384 -3.91 -0.70 4.00
C SER A 384 -5.36 -0.90 4.45
N ARG A 385 -6.21 -1.56 3.67
CA ARG A 385 -7.59 -1.98 4.09
C ARG A 385 -7.59 -3.28 4.86
N ALA A 386 -6.53 -4.09 4.79
CA ALA A 386 -6.42 -5.37 5.49
C ALA A 386 -5.99 -5.17 6.94
N LYS A 387 -6.75 -5.71 7.90
CA LYS A 387 -6.38 -5.68 9.31
C LYS A 387 -5.40 -6.80 9.65
N THR A 388 -5.76 -8.05 9.34
CA THR A 388 -5.05 -9.25 9.78
C THR A 388 -4.46 -10.06 8.65
N LYS A 389 -5.13 -10.10 7.47
CA LYS A 389 -4.70 -10.92 6.34
C LYS A 389 -4.87 -10.20 5.00
N LEU A 390 -3.84 -10.30 4.17
CA LEU A 390 -3.86 -9.85 2.78
C LEU A 390 -3.55 -11.02 1.85
N CYS A 391 -4.49 -11.35 0.96
CA CYS A 391 -4.31 -12.35 -0.08
C CYS A 391 -4.30 -11.68 -1.46
N LEU A 392 -3.19 -11.76 -2.17
CA LEU A 392 -3.05 -11.26 -3.52
C LEU A 392 -3.32 -12.38 -4.52
N VAL A 393 -4.33 -12.21 -5.37
CA VAL A 393 -4.61 -13.10 -6.50
C VAL A 393 -4.23 -12.37 -7.79
N THR A 394 -3.32 -12.98 -8.55
CA THR A 394 -2.77 -12.36 -9.76
C THR A 394 -2.45 -13.42 -10.80
N ASN A 395 -2.20 -13.02 -12.03
CA ASN A 395 -1.79 -13.94 -13.08
C ASN A 395 -0.39 -14.53 -12.82
N GLY A 396 -0.08 -15.64 -13.47
CA GLY A 396 1.22 -16.33 -13.38
C GLY A 396 2.26 -15.84 -14.40
N ASN A 397 1.98 -14.79 -15.17
CA ASN A 397 2.90 -14.25 -16.16
C ASN A 397 4.11 -13.58 -15.50
N GLU A 398 5.18 -13.41 -16.25
CA GLU A 398 6.29 -12.56 -15.84
C GLU A 398 5.86 -11.10 -15.74
N MET A 399 6.34 -10.42 -14.73
CA MET A 399 6.03 -9.02 -14.45
C MET A 399 7.32 -8.18 -14.51
N PRO A 400 7.22 -6.89 -14.88
CA PRO A 400 8.36 -5.97 -14.78
C PRO A 400 8.89 -5.92 -13.34
N GLU A 401 10.20 -6.04 -13.16
CA GLU A 401 10.84 -6.08 -11.83
C GLU A 401 10.61 -4.81 -11.00
N ASP A 402 10.47 -3.67 -11.66
CA ASP A 402 10.29 -2.36 -11.05
C ASP A 402 8.83 -2.01 -10.73
N SER A 403 7.86 -2.86 -11.14
CA SER A 403 6.45 -2.66 -10.83
C SER A 403 6.19 -2.75 -9.31
N ASN A 404 5.24 -1.97 -8.81
CA ASN A 404 4.85 -2.00 -7.40
C ASN A 404 4.31 -3.37 -7.00
N LEU A 405 3.60 -4.04 -7.91
CA LEU A 405 3.07 -5.37 -7.71
C LEU A 405 4.19 -6.42 -7.59
N SER A 406 5.23 -6.36 -8.44
CA SER A 406 6.42 -7.21 -8.32
C SER A 406 7.15 -6.99 -7.00
N GLN A 407 7.28 -5.75 -6.57
CA GLN A 407 7.90 -5.41 -5.29
C GLN A 407 7.09 -5.95 -4.11
N LEU A 408 5.74 -5.92 -4.17
CA LEU A 408 4.89 -6.52 -3.16
C LEU A 408 5.08 -8.06 -3.11
N ILE A 409 5.10 -8.73 -4.25
CA ILE A 409 5.32 -10.17 -4.31
C ILE A 409 6.71 -10.53 -3.77
N SER A 410 7.74 -9.76 -4.14
CA SER A 410 9.10 -9.95 -3.64
C SER A 410 9.20 -9.73 -2.13
N TYR A 411 8.50 -8.74 -1.60
CA TYR A 411 8.40 -8.50 -0.15
C TYR A 411 7.74 -9.68 0.57
N ILE A 412 6.65 -10.22 0.02
CA ILE A 412 5.94 -11.39 0.57
C ILE A 412 6.87 -12.61 0.60
N GLN A 413 7.59 -12.89 -0.49
CA GLN A 413 8.58 -13.96 -0.58
C GLN A 413 9.74 -13.76 0.39
N TYR A 414 10.29 -12.55 0.46
CA TYR A 414 11.39 -12.23 1.37
C TYR A 414 11.04 -12.46 2.83
N ASN A 415 9.80 -12.24 3.23
CA ASN A 415 9.30 -12.49 4.58
C ASN A 415 8.87 -13.95 4.82
N ASN A 416 9.23 -14.86 3.92
CA ASN A 416 8.93 -16.30 3.96
C ASN A 416 7.43 -16.63 3.99
N PHE A 417 6.60 -15.76 3.42
CA PHE A 417 5.20 -16.07 3.18
C PHE A 417 5.02 -16.84 1.88
N GLU A 418 3.93 -17.59 1.80
CA GLU A 418 3.70 -18.52 0.73
C GLU A 418 3.26 -17.85 -0.57
N VAL A 419 3.94 -18.18 -1.67
CA VAL A 419 3.49 -17.91 -3.03
C VAL A 419 3.04 -19.21 -3.67
N LYS A 420 1.73 -19.40 -3.75
CA LYS A 420 1.09 -20.59 -4.32
C LYS A 420 0.83 -20.41 -5.80
N SER A 421 0.93 -21.51 -6.55
CA SER A 421 0.33 -21.60 -7.89
C SER A 421 -1.02 -22.28 -7.77
N SER A 422 -2.05 -21.67 -8.36
CA SER A 422 -3.39 -22.25 -8.40
C SER A 422 -3.38 -23.61 -9.12
N LYS A 423 -4.20 -24.52 -8.63
CA LYS A 423 -4.40 -25.85 -9.24
C LYS A 423 -5.49 -25.82 -10.33
N LEU A 424 -6.17 -24.72 -10.50
CA LEU A 424 -7.24 -24.57 -11.46
C LEU A 424 -6.69 -24.38 -12.88
N HIS A 425 -6.87 -25.39 -13.70
CA HIS A 425 -6.46 -25.43 -15.09
C HIS A 425 -7.68 -25.71 -16.00
N SER A 426 -7.68 -25.11 -17.19
CA SER A 426 -8.55 -25.54 -18.29
C SER A 426 -7.79 -26.48 -19.23
N VAL A 427 -8.52 -27.18 -20.11
CA VAL A 427 -7.90 -27.97 -21.17
C VAL A 427 -6.97 -27.10 -22.04
N PHE A 428 -7.35 -25.85 -22.26
CA PHE A 428 -6.53 -24.89 -23.02
C PHE A 428 -5.26 -24.50 -22.29
N ASP A 429 -5.29 -24.33 -20.96
CA ASP A 429 -4.08 -24.05 -20.15
C ASP A 429 -3.06 -25.18 -20.28
N LEU A 430 -3.52 -26.44 -20.26
CA LEU A 430 -2.64 -27.58 -20.44
C LEU A 430 -2.00 -27.62 -21.83
N LEU A 431 -2.80 -27.29 -22.89
CA LEU A 431 -2.27 -27.16 -24.24
C LEU A 431 -1.27 -26.02 -24.35
N TYR A 432 -1.54 -24.86 -23.76
CA TYR A 432 -0.61 -23.72 -23.74
C TYR A 432 0.70 -24.03 -23.02
N GLN A 433 0.65 -24.80 -21.94
CA GLN A 433 1.88 -25.22 -21.25
C GLN A 433 2.71 -26.17 -22.13
N GLN A 434 2.07 -27.09 -22.85
CA GLN A 434 2.75 -28.02 -23.74
C GLN A 434 3.42 -27.31 -24.93
N TYR A 435 2.79 -26.27 -25.47
CA TYR A 435 3.22 -25.55 -26.66
C TYR A 435 3.71 -24.11 -26.35
N THR A 436 4.44 -23.95 -25.25
CA THR A 436 4.90 -22.63 -24.80
C THR A 436 5.79 -21.90 -25.82
N ALA A 437 6.67 -22.63 -26.51
CA ALA A 437 7.57 -22.04 -27.52
C ALA A 437 6.80 -21.46 -28.71
N GLU A 438 5.78 -22.16 -29.18
CA GLU A 438 4.91 -21.72 -30.28
C GLU A 438 4.08 -20.50 -29.86
N ARG A 439 3.57 -20.49 -28.64
CA ARG A 439 2.85 -19.35 -28.08
C ARG A 439 3.72 -18.09 -28.04
N LEU A 440 4.92 -18.19 -27.49
CA LEU A 440 5.83 -17.06 -27.39
C LEU A 440 6.26 -16.53 -28.77
N ALA A 441 6.49 -17.43 -29.74
CA ALA A 441 6.78 -17.05 -31.12
C ALA A 441 5.62 -16.33 -31.80
N TYR A 442 4.39 -16.76 -31.54
CA TYR A 442 3.18 -16.14 -32.07
C TYR A 442 2.97 -14.74 -31.46
N GLU A 443 3.06 -14.62 -30.13
CA GLU A 443 2.93 -13.35 -29.40
C GLU A 443 3.98 -12.32 -29.85
N ALA A 444 5.22 -12.75 -30.08
CA ALA A 444 6.30 -11.88 -30.57
C ALA A 444 6.01 -11.30 -31.99
N THR A 445 5.29 -12.05 -32.82
CA THR A 445 4.95 -11.61 -34.19
C THR A 445 3.62 -10.85 -34.26
N HIS A 446 2.80 -10.89 -33.19
CA HIS A 446 1.48 -10.28 -33.10
C HIS A 446 1.32 -9.43 -31.84
N PRO A 447 2.07 -8.32 -31.66
CA PRO A 447 2.13 -7.55 -30.42
C PRO A 447 0.81 -6.85 -30.03
N ALA A 448 -0.14 -6.71 -30.96
CA ALA A 448 -1.47 -6.16 -30.70
C ALA A 448 -2.55 -7.25 -30.81
N VAL A 449 -2.51 -8.22 -29.89
CA VAL A 449 -3.44 -9.35 -29.91
C VAL A 449 -4.87 -8.89 -29.62
N SER A 450 -5.71 -8.83 -30.66
CA SER A 450 -7.15 -8.76 -30.49
C SER A 450 -7.69 -10.12 -30.04
N GLU A 451 -8.90 -10.15 -29.47
CA GLU A 451 -9.56 -11.40 -29.02
C GLU A 451 -9.58 -12.48 -30.16
N HIS A 452 -9.73 -12.05 -31.40
CA HIS A 452 -9.75 -12.95 -32.55
C HIS A 452 -8.40 -13.63 -32.87
N LEU A 453 -7.28 -13.00 -32.54
CA LEU A 453 -5.94 -13.60 -32.76
C LEU A 453 -5.67 -14.74 -31.76
N SER A 454 -6.23 -14.66 -30.55
CA SER A 454 -6.14 -15.76 -29.56
C SER A 454 -6.89 -17.01 -30.04
N GLU A 455 -8.02 -16.86 -30.73
CA GLU A 455 -8.77 -17.98 -31.28
C GLU A 455 -7.98 -18.69 -32.41
N ASN A 456 -7.31 -17.93 -33.28
CA ASN A 456 -6.46 -18.50 -34.32
C ASN A 456 -5.28 -19.26 -33.73
N LEU A 457 -4.62 -18.73 -32.69
CA LEU A 457 -3.55 -19.44 -32.01
C LEU A 457 -4.02 -20.76 -31.38
N ILE A 458 -5.19 -20.75 -30.72
CA ILE A 458 -5.80 -21.96 -30.16
C ILE A 458 -6.09 -22.96 -31.26
N TYR A 459 -6.63 -22.53 -32.40
CA TYR A 459 -6.91 -23.39 -33.55
C TYR A 459 -5.66 -24.05 -34.09
N ASP A 460 -4.57 -23.27 -34.26
CA ASP A 460 -3.27 -23.79 -34.76
C ASP A 460 -2.64 -24.79 -33.80
N ILE A 461 -2.70 -24.51 -32.48
CA ILE A 461 -2.21 -25.43 -31.42
C ILE A 461 -3.03 -26.71 -31.42
N LEU A 462 -4.36 -26.64 -31.55
CA LEU A 462 -5.23 -27.82 -31.62
C LEU A 462 -4.95 -28.67 -32.84
N LEU A 463 -4.79 -28.07 -34.04
CA LEU A 463 -4.41 -28.77 -35.26
C LEU A 463 -3.08 -29.51 -35.11
N LYS A 464 -2.09 -28.85 -34.49
CA LYS A 464 -0.79 -29.48 -34.23
C LYS A 464 -0.89 -30.64 -33.26
N ALA A 465 -1.65 -30.47 -32.16
CA ALA A 465 -1.85 -31.53 -31.18
C ALA A 465 -2.61 -32.73 -31.80
N ILE A 466 -3.61 -32.50 -32.66
CA ILE A 466 -4.33 -33.54 -33.38
C ILE A 466 -3.38 -34.30 -34.31
N ALA A 467 -2.54 -33.57 -35.05
CA ALA A 467 -1.56 -34.17 -35.97
C ALA A 467 -0.52 -35.04 -35.20
N GLU A 468 -0.07 -34.60 -34.03
CA GLU A 468 0.84 -35.36 -33.16
C GLU A 468 0.21 -36.65 -32.61
N LEU A 469 -1.11 -36.64 -32.38
CA LEU A 469 -1.87 -37.82 -31.95
C LEU A 469 -2.19 -38.79 -33.09
N GLY A 470 -1.90 -38.42 -34.37
CA GLY A 470 -2.15 -39.22 -35.53
C GLY A 470 -3.64 -39.36 -35.92
N LEU A 471 -4.45 -38.36 -35.52
CA LEU A 471 -5.88 -38.27 -35.77
C LEU A 471 -6.19 -37.39 -37.00
#